data_356bbde2c9734cb1399fbadcb1d5f1ab
#
_entry.id   356bbde2c9734cb1399fbadcb1d5f1ab
#
_cell.length_a   1.000
_cell.length_b   1.000
_cell.length_c   1.000
_cell.angle_alpha   90.00
_cell.angle_beta   90.00
_cell.angle_gamma   90.00
#
_symmetry.space_group_name_H-M   'P 1'
#
loop_
_entity.id
_entity.type
_entity.pdbx_description
1 polymer ?
#
loop_
_entity_poly.entity_id
_entity_poly.type
_entity_poly.pdbx_seq_one_letter_code
_entity_poly.pdbx_strand_id
1 'polypeptide(L)'
;MDVRKEGCQEEAAGYRNGSRVEVRGTMYLKRRGDKLYFNLFADEICNAATDDADCVKGELAFRGKVGQNIEEKRDKKDQPYTVFSAFSAEKVDDGFEYQWVRFFCFGKEREAWLQPGVKVDAKGEMHLSAHNGKINLSCKMEELTQYVADSSNYNQ
;
A
#
# COMPACT_ATOMS: atom_id res chain seq x y z
N MET A 1 -6.82 -8.74 -10.29
CA MET A 1 -7.55 -7.96 -9.27
C MET A 1 -9.01 -8.37 -9.27
N ASP A 2 -9.51 -8.77 -8.12
CA ASP A 2 -10.93 -9.06 -7.95
C ASP A 2 -11.64 -7.83 -7.45
N VAL A 3 -12.72 -7.44 -8.14
CA VAL A 3 -13.53 -6.29 -7.76
C VAL A 3 -14.92 -6.79 -7.36
N ARG A 4 -15.37 -6.40 -6.17
CA ARG A 4 -16.69 -6.75 -5.65
C ARG A 4 -17.47 -5.49 -5.31
N LYS A 5 -18.72 -5.47 -5.72
CA LYS A 5 -19.65 -4.39 -5.41
C LYS A 5 -21.02 -4.98 -5.12
N GLU A 6 -21.64 -4.51 -4.04
CA GLU A 6 -23.04 -4.80 -3.78
C GLU A 6 -23.91 -3.93 -4.69
N GLY A 7 -24.88 -4.55 -5.35
CA GLY A 7 -25.77 -3.87 -6.27
C GLY A 7 -26.77 -4.84 -6.87
N CYS A 8 -27.58 -4.33 -7.78
CA CYS A 8 -28.59 -5.13 -8.47
C CYS A 8 -28.10 -5.57 -9.86
N GLN A 9 -28.81 -6.52 -10.45
CA GLN A 9 -28.53 -7.02 -11.79
C GLN A 9 -28.61 -5.93 -12.86
N GLU A 10 -29.46 -4.95 -12.69
CA GLU A 10 -29.60 -3.83 -13.62
C GLU A 10 -28.32 -2.98 -13.69
N GLU A 11 -27.69 -2.76 -12.55
CA GLU A 11 -26.40 -2.06 -12.50
C GLU A 11 -25.31 -2.89 -13.19
N ALA A 12 -25.29 -4.19 -12.99
CA ALA A 12 -24.31 -5.08 -13.59
C ALA A 12 -24.48 -5.18 -15.11
N ALA A 13 -25.68 -5.03 -15.63
CA ALA A 13 -25.95 -5.11 -17.05
C ALA A 13 -25.30 -3.98 -17.86
N GLY A 14 -24.90 -2.87 -17.22
CA GLY A 14 -24.18 -1.77 -17.84
C GLY A 14 -22.73 -2.05 -18.16
N TYR A 15 -22.16 -3.18 -17.67
CA TYR A 15 -20.74 -3.51 -17.83
C TYR A 15 -20.58 -4.82 -18.60
N ARG A 16 -19.66 -4.82 -19.55
CA ARG A 16 -19.38 -5.99 -20.41
C ARG A 16 -17.88 -6.27 -20.42
N ASN A 17 -17.53 -7.49 -20.82
CA ASN A 17 -16.13 -7.83 -21.06
C ASN A 17 -15.49 -6.83 -22.05
N GLY A 18 -14.36 -6.28 -21.68
CA GLY A 18 -13.65 -5.27 -22.47
C GLY A 18 -14.07 -3.83 -22.23
N SER A 19 -15.09 -3.58 -21.41
CA SER A 19 -15.45 -2.23 -21.01
C SER A 19 -14.37 -1.59 -20.16
N ARG A 20 -14.06 -0.33 -20.41
CA ARG A 20 -13.20 0.44 -19.51
C ARG A 20 -14.05 1.00 -18.38
N VAL A 21 -13.55 0.79 -17.17
CA VAL A 21 -14.26 1.25 -15.97
C VAL A 21 -13.30 2.00 -15.05
N GLU A 22 -13.85 2.96 -14.33
CA GLU A 22 -13.21 3.56 -13.16
C GLU A 22 -13.90 3.03 -11.91
N VAL A 23 -13.13 2.47 -11.02
CA VAL A 23 -13.63 1.88 -9.78
C VAL A 23 -13.03 2.61 -8.60
N ARG A 24 -13.87 3.02 -7.67
CA ARG A 24 -13.45 3.65 -6.40
C ARG A 24 -13.93 2.79 -5.25
N GLY A 25 -13.05 2.59 -4.30
CA GLY A 25 -13.37 1.76 -3.14
C GLY A 25 -12.17 1.51 -2.25
N THR A 26 -12.26 0.46 -1.46
CA THR A 26 -11.19 0.05 -0.54
C THR A 26 -10.52 -1.21 -1.04
N MET A 27 -9.20 -1.16 -1.18
CA MET A 27 -8.41 -2.28 -1.67
C MET A 27 -7.65 -2.94 -0.53
N TYR A 28 -7.71 -4.27 -0.50
CA TYR A 28 -6.94 -5.10 0.43
C TYR A 28 -5.95 -5.93 -0.35
N LEU A 29 -4.72 -5.94 0.14
CA LEU A 29 -3.63 -6.71 -0.44
C LEU A 29 -3.39 -7.94 0.43
N LYS A 30 -3.32 -9.10 -0.22
CA LYS A 30 -3.00 -10.37 0.45
C LYS A 30 -1.90 -11.07 -0.30
N ARG A 31 -0.87 -11.49 0.42
CA ARG A 31 0.19 -12.33 -0.15
C ARG A 31 0.00 -13.77 0.27
N ARG A 32 0.14 -14.67 -0.71
CA ARG A 32 0.16 -16.11 -0.46
C ARG A 32 1.30 -16.71 -1.30
N GLY A 33 2.40 -17.05 -0.62
CA GLY A 33 3.61 -17.48 -1.29
C GLY A 33 4.19 -16.35 -2.16
N ASP A 34 4.38 -16.64 -3.44
CA ASP A 34 4.92 -15.66 -4.41
C ASP A 34 3.84 -14.79 -5.04
N LYS A 35 2.57 -15.03 -4.73
CA LYS A 35 1.44 -14.33 -5.36
C LYS A 35 0.91 -13.23 -4.47
N LEU A 36 0.65 -12.09 -5.10
CA LEU A 36 0.00 -10.96 -4.47
C LEU A 36 -1.42 -10.82 -5.04
N TYR A 37 -2.40 -10.88 -4.15
CA TYR A 37 -3.81 -10.77 -4.51
C TYR A 37 -4.32 -9.38 -4.13
N PHE A 38 -5.05 -8.79 -5.07
CA PHE A 38 -5.69 -7.48 -4.88
C PHE A 38 -7.20 -7.70 -4.84
N ASN A 39 -7.81 -7.34 -3.72
CA ASN A 39 -9.26 -7.41 -3.55
C ASN A 39 -9.79 -6.01 -3.34
N LEU A 40 -10.61 -5.53 -4.27
CA LEU A 40 -11.19 -4.19 -4.23
C LEU A 40 -12.69 -4.30 -3.93
N PHE A 41 -13.10 -3.72 -2.82
CA PHE A 41 -14.52 -3.56 -2.49
C PHE A 41 -14.94 -2.18 -3.00
N ALA A 42 -15.69 -2.19 -4.09
CA ALA A 42 -16.05 -0.96 -4.79
C ALA A 42 -17.24 -0.28 -4.13
N ASP A 43 -17.12 1.01 -3.89
CA ASP A 43 -18.22 1.89 -3.51
C ASP A 43 -18.91 2.45 -4.75
N GLU A 44 -18.13 2.70 -5.80
CA GLU A 44 -18.59 3.30 -7.03
C GLU A 44 -17.88 2.68 -8.24
N ILE A 45 -18.63 2.36 -9.27
CA ILE A 45 -18.12 1.93 -10.58
C ILE A 45 -18.78 2.78 -11.64
N CYS A 46 -17.98 3.34 -12.55
CA CYS A 46 -18.51 4.06 -13.70
C CYS A 46 -17.70 3.73 -14.95
N ASN A 47 -18.28 4.00 -16.11
CA ASN A 47 -17.57 3.83 -17.38
C ASN A 47 -16.49 4.91 -17.51
N ALA A 48 -15.28 4.50 -17.88
CA ALA A 48 -14.16 5.39 -18.10
C ALA A 48 -14.02 5.79 -19.57
N ALA A 49 -13.42 6.95 -19.81
CA ALA A 49 -13.11 7.40 -21.16
C ALA A 49 -12.04 6.51 -21.79
N THR A 50 -12.11 6.30 -23.10
CA THR A 50 -11.20 5.39 -23.82
C THR A 50 -9.76 5.92 -23.92
N ASP A 51 -9.58 7.22 -23.76
CA ASP A 51 -8.28 7.89 -23.81
C ASP A 51 -7.60 8.02 -22.44
N ASP A 52 -8.28 7.63 -21.35
CA ASP A 52 -7.70 7.62 -20.04
C ASP A 52 -6.62 6.53 -19.92
N ALA A 53 -5.53 6.85 -19.26
CA ALA A 53 -4.47 5.88 -18.99
C ALA A 53 -4.89 4.89 -17.91
N ASP A 54 -4.45 3.65 -18.05
CA ASP A 54 -4.65 2.65 -17.01
C ASP A 54 -3.81 2.99 -15.80
N CYS A 55 -4.43 3.07 -14.64
CA CYS A 55 -3.73 3.42 -13.41
C CYS A 55 -4.42 2.85 -12.18
N VAL A 56 -3.62 2.68 -11.13
CA VAL A 56 -4.10 2.40 -9.78
C VAL A 56 -3.54 3.50 -8.88
N LYS A 57 -4.42 4.27 -8.27
CA LYS A 57 -4.06 5.37 -7.38
C LYS A 57 -4.80 5.23 -6.07
N GLY A 58 -4.17 5.63 -5.00
CA GLY A 58 -4.86 5.62 -3.73
C GLY A 58 -3.97 6.03 -2.58
N GLU A 59 -4.60 6.18 -1.43
CA GLU A 59 -3.91 6.37 -0.17
C GLU A 59 -3.62 5.00 0.43
N LEU A 60 -2.37 4.80 0.86
CA LEU A 60 -1.95 3.62 1.59
C LEU A 60 -1.93 3.93 3.07
N ALA A 61 -2.62 3.12 3.86
CA ALA A 61 -2.47 3.07 5.31
C ALA A 61 -1.72 1.78 5.66
N PHE A 62 -0.64 1.91 6.40
CA PHE A 62 0.27 0.80 6.67
C PHE A 62 0.68 0.78 8.13
N ARG A 63 0.74 -0.42 8.70
CA ARG A 63 1.33 -0.68 10.01
C ARG A 63 2.26 -1.89 9.90
N GLY A 64 3.49 -1.73 10.35
CA GLY A 64 4.46 -2.81 10.27
C GLY A 64 5.81 -2.45 10.87
N LYS A 65 6.80 -3.30 10.60
CA LYS A 65 8.16 -3.12 11.11
C LYS A 65 9.11 -2.65 10.03
N VAL A 66 9.98 -1.71 10.38
CA VAL A 66 11.02 -1.20 9.50
C VAL A 66 12.09 -2.29 9.28
N GLY A 67 12.50 -2.47 8.04
CA GLY A 67 13.55 -3.41 7.66
C GLY A 67 14.96 -2.91 8.02
N GLN A 68 15.97 -3.67 7.61
CA GLN A 68 17.37 -3.42 8.01
C GLN A 68 17.99 -2.19 7.32
N ASN A 69 17.55 -1.86 6.12
CA ASN A 69 18.16 -0.81 5.31
C ASN A 69 17.34 0.47 5.33
N ILE A 70 17.94 1.52 5.88
CA ILE A 70 17.38 2.87 5.84
C ILE A 70 18.41 3.74 5.15
N GLU A 71 18.03 4.38 4.05
CA GLU A 71 18.93 5.20 3.25
C GLU A 71 18.55 6.68 3.39
N GLU A 72 19.55 7.51 3.72
CA GLU A 72 19.41 8.96 3.73
C GLU A 72 20.05 9.49 2.45
N LYS A 73 19.24 10.20 1.64
CA LYS A 73 19.65 10.68 0.31
C LYS A 73 19.30 12.16 0.14
N ARG A 74 19.85 12.75 -0.90
CA ARG A 74 19.51 14.10 -1.33
C ARG A 74 19.11 14.09 -2.80
N ASP A 75 18.08 14.88 -3.11
CA ASP A 75 17.59 15.02 -4.47
C ASP A 75 18.45 16.01 -5.28
N LYS A 76 18.06 16.28 -6.53
CA LYS A 76 18.76 17.21 -7.43
C LYS A 76 18.79 18.65 -6.91
N LYS A 77 17.85 19.00 -6.03
CA LYS A 77 17.75 20.33 -5.41
C LYS A 77 18.41 20.38 -4.03
N ASP A 78 19.20 19.35 -3.69
CA ASP A 78 19.86 19.17 -2.39
C ASP A 78 18.89 19.09 -1.20
N GLN A 79 17.65 18.69 -1.45
CA GLN A 79 16.67 18.45 -0.39
C GLN A 79 16.84 17.04 0.18
N PRO A 80 16.81 16.88 1.52
CA PRO A 80 16.96 15.57 2.10
C PRO A 80 15.71 14.72 1.88
N TYR A 81 15.91 13.43 1.67
CA TYR A 81 14.83 12.45 1.72
C TYR A 81 15.35 11.13 2.25
N THR A 82 14.45 10.36 2.84
CA THR A 82 14.76 9.05 3.42
C THR A 82 14.02 7.97 2.66
N VAL A 83 14.70 6.87 2.38
CA VAL A 83 14.11 5.68 1.74
C VAL A 83 14.30 4.50 2.67
N PHE A 84 13.23 3.80 2.96
CA PHE A 84 13.29 2.58 3.74
C PHE A 84 12.20 1.61 3.30
N SER A 85 12.36 0.34 3.63
CA SER A 85 11.34 -0.67 3.43
C SER A 85 10.83 -1.14 4.78
N ALA A 86 9.55 -1.43 4.84
CA ALA A 86 8.92 -2.00 6.02
C ALA A 86 8.00 -3.14 5.60
N PHE A 87 7.74 -4.05 6.50
CA PHE A 87 6.88 -5.19 6.23
C PHE A 87 5.74 -5.27 7.23
N SER A 88 4.58 -5.68 6.74
CA SER A 88 3.47 -6.13 7.56
C SER A 88 3.44 -7.65 7.55
N ALA A 89 3.08 -8.26 8.66
CA ALA A 89 2.95 -9.70 8.77
C ALA A 89 1.49 -10.08 8.97
N GLU A 90 1.02 -11.04 8.21
CA GLU A 90 -0.30 -11.62 8.37
C GLU A 90 -0.17 -13.08 8.81
N LYS A 91 -0.87 -13.46 9.86
CA LYS A 91 -0.89 -14.84 10.30
C LYS A 91 -1.74 -15.67 9.35
N VAL A 92 -1.16 -16.75 8.86
CA VAL A 92 -1.84 -17.75 8.03
C VAL A 92 -1.75 -19.11 8.72
N ASP A 93 -2.42 -20.14 8.19
CA ASP A 93 -2.54 -21.44 8.83
C ASP A 93 -1.20 -22.08 9.24
N ASP A 94 -0.16 -21.94 8.41
CA ASP A 94 1.15 -22.55 8.61
C ASP A 94 2.27 -21.56 8.98
N GLY A 95 1.92 -20.37 9.43
CA GLY A 95 2.93 -19.37 9.80
C GLY A 95 2.50 -17.95 9.48
N PHE A 96 3.40 -17.19 8.83
CA PHE A 96 3.16 -15.79 8.51
C PHE A 96 3.48 -15.52 7.04
N GLU A 97 2.68 -14.67 6.43
CA GLU A 97 2.98 -14.06 5.15
C GLU A 97 3.37 -12.61 5.35
N TYR A 98 4.37 -12.15 4.59
CA TYR A 98 4.94 -10.82 4.74
C TYR A 98 4.69 -9.99 3.50
N GLN A 99 4.23 -8.77 3.68
CA GLN A 99 4.10 -7.79 2.60
C GLN A 99 5.05 -6.64 2.83
N TRP A 100 5.98 -6.47 1.91
CA TRP A 100 6.97 -5.39 1.92
C TRP A 100 6.45 -4.19 1.14
N VAL A 101 6.71 -3.00 1.70
CA VAL A 101 6.41 -1.72 1.06
C VAL A 101 7.66 -0.86 1.14
N ARG A 102 8.01 -0.21 0.05
CA ARG A 102 9.11 0.74 0.01
C ARG A 102 8.58 2.15 0.19
N PHE A 103 9.10 2.86 1.17
CA PHE A 103 8.64 4.19 1.56
C PHE A 103 9.64 5.26 1.18
N PHE A 104 9.12 6.38 0.66
CA PHE A 104 9.88 7.57 0.31
C PHE A 104 9.37 8.74 1.15
N CYS A 105 10.23 9.29 1.99
CA CYS A 105 9.95 10.47 2.83
C CYS A 105 10.70 11.66 2.27
N PHE A 106 10.00 12.53 1.56
CA PHE A 106 10.60 13.71 0.93
C PHE A 106 10.51 14.94 1.82
N GLY A 107 11.52 15.84 1.66
CA GLY A 107 11.51 17.15 2.29
C GLY A 107 11.83 17.16 3.76
N LYS A 108 12.25 16.04 4.32
CA LYS A 108 12.60 15.90 5.74
C LYS A 108 13.83 15.06 5.92
N GLU A 109 14.61 15.41 6.94
CA GLU A 109 15.66 14.52 7.43
C GLU A 109 15.04 13.36 8.20
N ARG A 110 15.81 12.29 8.34
CA ARG A 110 15.39 11.09 9.05
C ARG A 110 15.05 11.40 10.51
N GLU A 111 13.90 10.94 10.96
CA GLU A 111 13.54 11.00 12.37
C GLU A 111 14.48 10.12 13.20
N ALA A 112 14.90 10.62 14.37
CA ALA A 112 15.85 9.89 15.22
C ALA A 112 15.32 8.53 15.69
N TRP A 113 14.02 8.41 15.88
CA TRP A 113 13.40 7.14 16.31
C TRP A 113 13.27 6.13 15.17
N LEU A 114 13.42 6.54 13.92
CA LEU A 114 13.28 5.66 12.76
C LEU A 114 14.53 4.78 12.62
N GLN A 115 14.44 3.59 13.15
CA GLN A 115 15.52 2.60 13.21
C GLN A 115 15.01 1.24 12.73
N PRO A 116 15.89 0.35 12.26
CA PRO A 116 15.51 -1.01 11.92
C PRO A 116 14.80 -1.71 13.08
N GLY A 117 13.69 -2.40 12.76
CA GLY A 117 12.89 -3.14 13.72
C GLY A 117 11.81 -2.36 14.46
N VAL A 118 11.79 -1.05 14.31
CA VAL A 118 10.75 -0.21 14.92
C VAL A 118 9.41 -0.42 14.21
N LYS A 119 8.33 -0.47 14.98
CA LYS A 119 6.97 -0.47 14.41
C LYS A 119 6.54 0.94 14.05
N VAL A 120 5.91 1.05 12.90
CA VAL A 120 5.46 2.34 12.38
C VAL A 120 4.01 2.28 11.90
N ASP A 121 3.34 3.41 11.98
CA ASP A 121 2.11 3.71 11.25
C ASP A 121 2.45 4.72 10.17
N ALA A 122 2.11 4.39 8.95
CA ALA A 122 2.44 5.21 7.79
C ALA A 122 1.21 5.43 6.91
N LYS A 123 1.07 6.63 6.40
CA LYS A 123 0.07 6.98 5.40
C LYS A 123 0.72 7.77 4.29
N GLY A 124 0.28 7.52 3.07
CA GLY A 124 0.76 8.26 1.93
C GLY A 124 0.16 7.79 0.62
N GLU A 125 0.69 8.32 -0.46
CA GLU A 125 0.27 7.98 -1.80
C GLU A 125 0.89 6.66 -2.25
N MET A 126 0.03 5.73 -2.65
CA MET A 126 0.43 4.40 -3.11
C MET A 126 0.86 4.45 -4.58
N HIS A 127 1.96 3.77 -4.88
CA HIS A 127 2.43 3.55 -6.24
C HIS A 127 2.68 2.06 -6.47
N LEU A 128 2.12 1.55 -7.55
CA LEU A 128 2.35 0.19 -8.01
C LEU A 128 3.19 0.23 -9.27
N SER A 129 4.23 -0.58 -9.32
CA SER A 129 5.05 -0.76 -10.51
C SER A 129 5.34 -2.24 -10.74
N ALA A 130 5.56 -2.61 -12.00
CA ALA A 130 5.93 -3.98 -12.36
C ALA A 130 7.36 -4.00 -12.90
N HIS A 131 8.16 -4.92 -12.39
CA HIS A 131 9.52 -5.12 -12.85
C HIS A 131 9.85 -6.62 -12.84
N ASN A 132 10.34 -7.13 -13.97
CA ASN A 132 10.66 -8.55 -14.12
C ASN A 132 9.51 -9.51 -13.72
N GLY A 133 8.28 -9.13 -14.05
CA GLY A 133 7.10 -9.93 -13.71
C GLY A 133 6.65 -9.85 -12.26
N LYS A 134 7.29 -9.01 -11.45
CA LYS A 134 6.93 -8.80 -10.04
C LYS A 134 6.33 -7.42 -9.85
N ILE A 135 5.30 -7.35 -9.01
CA ILE A 135 4.67 -6.09 -8.64
C ILE A 135 5.38 -5.55 -7.40
N ASN A 136 5.85 -4.32 -7.51
CA ASN A 136 6.47 -3.59 -6.41
C ASN A 136 5.49 -2.54 -5.88
N LEU A 137 5.31 -2.56 -4.57
CA LEU A 137 4.47 -1.61 -3.87
C LEU A 137 5.36 -0.57 -3.19
N SER A 138 5.14 0.69 -3.52
CA SER A 138 5.83 1.81 -2.89
C SER A 138 4.84 2.86 -2.42
N CYS A 139 5.28 3.71 -1.52
CA CYS A 139 4.46 4.75 -0.93
C CYS A 139 5.27 6.04 -0.80
N LYS A 140 4.73 7.11 -1.36
CA LYS A 140 5.23 8.46 -1.07
C LYS A 140 4.60 8.91 0.24
N MET A 141 5.44 9.01 1.27
CA MET A 141 4.98 9.23 2.64
C MET A 141 4.40 10.62 2.84
N GLU A 142 3.24 10.69 3.47
CA GLU A 142 2.61 11.93 3.93
C GLU A 142 2.66 12.03 5.45
N GLU A 143 2.36 10.94 6.15
CA GLU A 143 2.40 10.87 7.60
C GLU A 143 3.16 9.62 8.05
N LEU A 144 4.05 9.79 9.01
CA LEU A 144 4.80 8.69 9.63
C LEU A 144 4.85 8.93 11.13
N THR A 145 4.36 7.94 11.88
CA THR A 145 4.43 7.95 13.34
C THR A 145 4.98 6.62 13.85
N GLN A 146 5.68 6.68 14.97
CA GLN A 146 6.10 5.48 15.65
C GLN A 146 4.89 4.83 16.33
N TYR A 147 4.66 3.55 16.03
CA TYR A 147 3.62 2.80 16.71
C TYR A 147 4.17 2.27 18.04
N VAL A 148 3.53 2.68 19.10
CA VAL A 148 3.84 2.18 20.45
C VAL A 148 2.61 1.43 20.93
N ALA A 149 2.78 0.14 21.21
CA ALA A 149 1.70 -0.65 21.79
C ALA A 149 1.36 -0.12 23.17
N ASP A 150 0.06 -0.02 23.48
CA ASP A 150 -0.39 0.42 24.78
C ASP A 150 0.04 -0.59 25.84
N SER A 151 0.94 -0.18 26.73
CA SER A 151 1.48 -1.04 27.77
C SER A 151 0.43 -1.45 28.82
N SER A 152 -0.69 -0.73 28.91
CA SER A 152 -1.77 -1.08 29.83
C SER A 152 -2.43 -2.41 29.49
N ASN A 153 -2.32 -2.88 28.25
CA ASN A 153 -2.88 -4.15 27.80
C ASN A 153 -2.04 -5.38 28.26
N TYR A 154 -0.85 -5.16 28.77
CA TYR A 154 0.04 -6.24 29.19
C TYR A 154 -0.04 -6.61 30.67
N ASN A 155 -0.77 -5.84 31.45
CA ASN A 155 -0.88 -6.03 32.90
C ASN A 155 -2.16 -6.78 33.32
N GLN A 156 -2.74 -7.52 32.40
CA GLN A 156 -3.97 -8.27 32.68
C GLN A 156 -3.73 -9.77 32.74
#